data_98233ca7d08556d7abcd5eb644fa23cc
#
_entry.id   98233ca7d08556d7abcd5eb644fa23cc
#
_cell.length_a   1.000
_cell.length_b   1.000
_cell.length_c   1.000
_cell.angle_alpha   90.00
_cell.angle_beta   90.00
_cell.angle_gamma   90.00
#
_symmetry.space_group_name_H-M   'P 1'
#
loop_
_entity.id
_entity.type
_entity.pdbx_description
1 polymer ?
#
loop_
_entity_poly.entity_id
_entity_poly.type
_entity_poly.pdbx_seq_one_letter_code
_entity_poly.pdbx_strand_id
1 'polypeptide(L)'
;MPIYPTSYRSISNLTDWLVRFSIIMIILSVTDVAATSYLAFLGTTNNTNSNNIYSAIGSFTTIISILVLMVVLLWYYRATKNIHSFGAKEVTSPIMAVVWWFIPIANLWKPYYIAQQIWKASRPEVKLPEGVEWKKMPSSNIIKKWWILSLVSIFGSLVAGIVGGVGISQTYNVDPEQIEDSPSGTLFINMVTIPFLIISIISIIFFIRVIKQISNWHYLKSI
;
A
#
# COMPACT_ATOMS: atom_id res chain seq x y z
N MET A 1 -7.67 -39.04 -2.46
CA MET A 1 -8.52 -37.84 -2.62
C MET A 1 -7.92 -36.74 -1.77
N PRO A 2 -7.57 -35.58 -2.31
CA PRO A 2 -7.16 -34.46 -1.48
C PRO A 2 -8.37 -34.01 -0.67
N ILE A 3 -8.26 -34.11 0.67
CA ILE A 3 -9.29 -33.61 1.58
C ILE A 3 -9.16 -32.10 1.62
N TYR A 4 -9.91 -31.40 0.73
CA TYR A 4 -9.99 -29.95 0.81
C TYR A 4 -10.65 -29.54 2.12
N PRO A 5 -9.99 -28.68 2.90
CA PRO A 5 -10.67 -28.11 4.06
C PRO A 5 -11.87 -27.30 3.57
N THR A 6 -13.04 -27.60 4.08
CA THR A 6 -14.34 -27.00 3.74
C THR A 6 -14.40 -25.46 3.86
N SER A 7 -13.33 -24.83 4.32
CA SER A 7 -13.23 -23.38 4.57
C SER A 7 -12.31 -22.62 3.60
N TYR A 8 -11.64 -23.29 2.65
CA TYR A 8 -10.82 -22.60 1.63
C TYR A 8 -11.69 -21.73 0.72
N ARG A 9 -11.24 -20.52 0.46
CA ARG A 9 -11.83 -19.63 -0.56
C ARG A 9 -10.72 -18.99 -1.38
N SER A 10 -10.85 -19.05 -2.71
CA SER A 10 -9.90 -18.41 -3.61
C SER A 10 -9.70 -16.91 -3.29
N ILE A 11 -8.45 -16.47 -3.33
CA ILE A 11 -8.07 -15.06 -3.20
C ILE A 11 -7.73 -14.42 -4.54
N SER A 12 -7.86 -15.14 -5.67
CA SER A 12 -7.50 -14.64 -7.00
C SER A 12 -8.24 -13.36 -7.35
N ASN A 13 -9.56 -13.33 -7.21
CA ASN A 13 -10.37 -12.15 -7.51
C ASN A 13 -9.95 -10.93 -6.66
N LEU A 14 -9.67 -11.12 -5.37
CA LEU A 14 -9.16 -10.03 -4.52
C LEU A 14 -7.79 -9.55 -4.97
N THR A 15 -6.91 -10.47 -5.37
CA THR A 15 -5.59 -10.15 -5.92
C THR A 15 -5.71 -9.36 -7.21
N ASP A 16 -6.61 -9.73 -8.12
CA ASP A 16 -6.84 -9.02 -9.37
C ASP A 16 -7.40 -7.61 -9.14
N TRP A 17 -8.34 -7.45 -8.20
CA TRP A 17 -8.82 -6.13 -7.81
C TRP A 17 -7.73 -5.27 -7.19
N LEU A 18 -6.89 -5.83 -6.31
CA LEU A 18 -5.74 -5.10 -5.75
C LEU A 18 -4.77 -4.63 -6.83
N VAL A 19 -4.48 -5.48 -7.82
CA VAL A 19 -3.60 -5.09 -8.92
C VAL A 19 -4.20 -3.94 -9.73
N ARG A 20 -5.49 -4.04 -10.10
CA ARG A 20 -6.18 -3.00 -10.87
C ARG A 20 -6.22 -1.67 -10.11
N PHE A 21 -6.64 -1.68 -8.85
CA PHE A 21 -6.68 -0.47 -8.04
C PHE A 21 -5.29 0.12 -7.78
N SER A 22 -4.27 -0.72 -7.60
CA SER A 22 -2.88 -0.24 -7.46
C SER A 22 -2.39 0.45 -8.72
N ILE A 23 -2.73 -0.04 -9.91
CA ILE A 23 -2.39 0.60 -11.19
C ILE A 23 -3.13 1.94 -11.31
N ILE A 24 -4.42 1.98 -10.99
CA ILE A 24 -5.21 3.22 -10.99
C ILE A 24 -4.60 4.25 -10.03
N MET A 25 -4.20 3.83 -8.83
CA MET A 25 -3.53 4.71 -7.86
C MET A 25 -2.22 5.29 -8.41
N ILE A 26 -1.40 4.48 -9.08
CA ILE A 26 -0.15 4.97 -9.71
C ILE A 26 -0.49 6.03 -10.76
N ILE A 27 -1.45 5.76 -11.65
CA ILE A 27 -1.86 6.69 -12.70
C ILE A 27 -2.37 8.00 -12.08
N LEU A 28 -3.26 7.92 -11.09
CA LEU A 28 -3.80 9.11 -10.43
C LEU A 28 -2.71 9.93 -9.75
N SER A 29 -1.78 9.29 -9.02
CA SER A 29 -0.70 10.00 -8.33
C SER A 29 0.26 10.69 -9.31
N VAL A 30 0.58 10.05 -10.44
CA VAL A 30 1.42 10.67 -11.48
C VAL A 30 0.68 11.81 -12.17
N THR A 31 -0.61 11.64 -12.48
CA THR A 31 -1.45 12.66 -13.09
C THR A 31 -1.60 13.88 -12.18
N ASP A 32 -1.79 13.66 -10.88
CA ASP A 32 -1.91 14.71 -9.87
C ASP A 32 -0.65 15.59 -9.84
N VAL A 33 0.52 14.97 -9.69
CA VAL A 33 1.81 15.70 -9.70
C VAL A 33 2.05 16.42 -11.03
N ALA A 34 1.73 15.78 -12.16
CA ALA A 34 1.90 16.39 -13.47
C ALA A 34 0.95 17.60 -13.69
N ALA A 35 -0.32 17.44 -13.30
CA ALA A 35 -1.33 18.48 -13.43
C ALA A 35 -1.01 19.69 -12.53
N THR A 36 -0.68 19.44 -11.25
CA THR A 36 -0.31 20.49 -10.30
C THR A 36 0.94 21.25 -10.75
N SER A 37 1.97 20.54 -11.22
CA SER A 37 3.19 21.17 -11.74
C SER A 37 2.94 21.99 -13.00
N TYR A 38 2.10 21.49 -13.92
CA TYR A 38 1.75 22.20 -15.16
C TYR A 38 0.96 23.50 -14.89
N LEU A 39 -0.05 23.44 -14.02
CA LEU A 39 -0.84 24.62 -13.66
C LEU A 39 -0.03 25.66 -12.88
N ALA A 40 0.89 25.20 -12.02
CA ALA A 40 1.84 26.07 -11.33
C ALA A 40 2.79 26.76 -12.34
N PHE A 41 3.28 26.04 -13.34
CA PHE A 41 4.11 26.62 -14.39
C PHE A 41 3.37 27.70 -15.19
N LEU A 42 2.06 27.51 -15.44
CA LEU A 42 1.23 28.52 -16.13
C LEU A 42 0.85 29.72 -15.24
N GLY A 43 1.15 29.69 -13.94
CA GLY A 43 0.74 30.74 -13.01
C GLY A 43 -0.77 30.81 -12.77
N THR A 44 -1.49 29.72 -13.02
CA THR A 44 -2.97 29.63 -12.93
C THR A 44 -3.48 28.86 -11.72
N THR A 45 -2.65 28.65 -10.70
CA THR A 45 -2.99 27.87 -9.50
C THR A 45 -4.17 28.47 -8.72
N ASN A 46 -4.35 29.78 -8.73
CA ASN A 46 -5.40 30.49 -7.98
C ASN A 46 -6.70 30.74 -8.78
N ASN A 47 -6.90 30.05 -9.90
CA ASN A 47 -8.13 30.18 -10.69
C ASN A 47 -9.18 29.18 -10.13
N THR A 48 -10.44 29.62 -10.03
CA THR A 48 -11.57 28.80 -9.57
C THR A 48 -11.67 27.47 -10.34
N ASN A 49 -11.39 27.47 -11.64
CA ASN A 49 -11.41 26.25 -12.46
C ASN A 49 -10.28 25.28 -12.06
N SER A 50 -9.09 25.78 -11.74
CA SER A 50 -7.96 24.98 -11.28
C SER A 50 -8.28 24.32 -9.94
N ASN A 51 -8.84 25.08 -9.00
CA ASN A 51 -9.22 24.58 -7.67
C ASN A 51 -10.29 23.48 -7.76
N ASN A 52 -11.26 23.60 -8.68
CA ASN A 52 -12.24 22.55 -8.92
C ASN A 52 -11.61 21.27 -9.47
N ILE A 53 -10.62 21.38 -10.37
CA ILE A 53 -9.89 20.22 -10.91
C ILE A 53 -9.08 19.52 -9.81
N TYR A 54 -8.34 20.28 -8.99
CA TYR A 54 -7.58 19.70 -7.85
C TYR A 54 -8.49 18.98 -6.85
N SER A 55 -9.59 19.64 -6.48
CA SER A 55 -10.58 19.03 -5.58
C SER A 55 -11.17 17.75 -6.15
N ALA A 56 -11.47 17.70 -7.44
CA ALA A 56 -11.99 16.52 -8.10
C ALA A 56 -10.96 15.37 -8.10
N ILE A 57 -9.71 15.65 -8.50
CA ILE A 57 -8.62 14.65 -8.50
C ILE A 57 -8.37 14.13 -7.09
N GLY A 58 -8.25 15.01 -6.10
CA GLY A 58 -8.04 14.67 -4.70
C GLY A 58 -9.17 13.81 -4.12
N SER A 59 -10.43 14.15 -4.43
CA SER A 59 -11.60 13.37 -4.00
C SER A 59 -11.59 11.97 -4.62
N PHE A 60 -11.29 11.86 -5.91
CA PHE A 60 -11.17 10.58 -6.60
C PHE A 60 -10.05 9.72 -6.01
N THR A 61 -8.88 10.30 -5.79
CA THR A 61 -7.73 9.62 -5.17
C THR A 61 -8.07 9.12 -3.78
N THR A 62 -8.79 9.90 -2.98
CA THR A 62 -9.25 9.50 -1.64
C THR A 62 -10.19 8.30 -1.70
N ILE A 63 -11.19 8.32 -2.58
CA ILE A 63 -12.13 7.21 -2.75
C ILE A 63 -11.38 5.93 -3.15
N ILE A 64 -10.50 6.00 -4.13
CA ILE A 64 -9.71 4.84 -4.58
C ILE A 64 -8.81 4.33 -3.45
N SER A 65 -8.20 5.20 -2.66
CA SER A 65 -7.36 4.82 -1.51
C SER A 65 -8.16 4.03 -0.46
N ILE A 66 -9.38 4.45 -0.15
CA ILE A 66 -10.29 3.74 0.76
C ILE A 66 -10.65 2.36 0.19
N LEU A 67 -10.94 2.27 -1.11
CA LEU A 67 -11.23 0.99 -1.77
C LEU A 67 -10.02 0.05 -1.73
N VAL A 68 -8.81 0.56 -2.02
CA VAL A 68 -7.57 -0.22 -1.90
C VAL A 68 -7.40 -0.75 -0.49
N LEU A 69 -7.57 0.10 0.54
CA LEU A 69 -7.45 -0.31 1.93
C LEU A 69 -8.46 -1.42 2.26
N MET A 70 -9.73 -1.27 1.90
CA MET A 70 -10.75 -2.29 2.14
C MET A 70 -10.38 -3.63 1.48
N VAL A 71 -9.92 -3.62 0.24
CA VAL A 71 -9.55 -4.86 -0.46
C VAL A 71 -8.27 -5.46 0.12
N VAL A 72 -7.30 -4.66 0.57
CA VAL A 72 -6.10 -5.13 1.31
C VAL A 72 -6.52 -5.86 2.59
N LEU A 73 -7.40 -5.27 3.40
CA LEU A 73 -7.87 -5.87 4.65
C LEU A 73 -8.61 -7.20 4.40
N LEU A 74 -9.48 -7.23 3.39
CA LEU A 74 -10.18 -8.45 2.98
C LEU A 74 -9.21 -9.52 2.47
N TRP A 75 -8.17 -9.12 1.74
CA TRP A 75 -7.13 -10.02 1.25
C TRP A 75 -6.34 -10.62 2.42
N TYR A 76 -5.89 -9.80 3.38
CA TYR A 76 -5.19 -10.27 4.58
C TYR A 76 -6.05 -11.23 5.40
N TYR A 77 -7.33 -10.89 5.61
CA TYR A 77 -8.27 -11.77 6.31
C TYR A 77 -8.40 -13.13 5.62
N ARG A 78 -8.66 -13.13 4.30
CA ARG A 78 -8.84 -14.38 3.54
C ARG A 78 -7.56 -15.18 3.42
N ALA A 79 -6.44 -14.54 3.13
CA ALA A 79 -5.16 -15.22 3.01
C ALA A 79 -4.78 -15.89 4.34
N THR A 80 -4.98 -15.20 5.46
CA THR A 80 -4.76 -15.76 6.80
C THR A 80 -5.72 -16.91 7.09
N LYS A 81 -7.00 -16.77 6.74
CA LYS A 81 -7.99 -17.84 6.90
C LYS A 81 -7.63 -19.09 6.08
N ASN A 82 -7.14 -18.90 4.87
CA ASN A 82 -6.72 -20.00 4.01
C ASN A 82 -5.51 -20.75 4.60
N ILE A 83 -4.49 -20.07 5.14
CA ILE A 83 -3.35 -20.78 5.75
C ILE A 83 -3.77 -21.58 6.99
N HIS A 84 -4.75 -21.09 7.76
CA HIS A 84 -5.36 -21.91 8.82
C HIS A 84 -6.07 -23.15 8.26
N SER A 85 -6.82 -23.00 7.16
CA SER A 85 -7.51 -24.11 6.53
C SER A 85 -6.55 -25.13 5.91
N PHE A 86 -5.35 -24.72 5.52
CA PHE A 86 -4.28 -25.62 5.09
C PHE A 86 -3.60 -26.33 6.26
N GLY A 87 -3.96 -26.02 7.51
CA GLY A 87 -3.44 -26.69 8.71
C GLY A 87 -2.28 -25.98 9.40
N ALA A 88 -1.94 -24.73 9.00
CA ALA A 88 -0.90 -23.95 9.69
C ALA A 88 -1.35 -23.62 11.13
N LYS A 89 -0.56 -24.04 12.11
CA LYS A 89 -0.76 -23.73 13.53
C LYS A 89 0.14 -22.57 13.97
N GLU A 90 -0.22 -21.93 15.08
CA GLU A 90 0.54 -20.81 15.66
C GLU A 90 0.74 -19.62 14.70
N VAL A 91 -0.21 -19.40 13.81
CA VAL A 91 -0.29 -18.20 12.95
C VAL A 91 -1.29 -17.21 13.52
N THR A 92 -1.13 -15.95 13.16
CA THR A 92 -2.06 -14.86 13.55
C THR A 92 -3.49 -15.22 13.15
N SER A 93 -4.49 -14.95 14.00
CA SER A 93 -5.88 -15.21 13.65
C SER A 93 -6.35 -14.26 12.51
N PRO A 94 -7.31 -14.68 11.66
CA PRO A 94 -7.79 -13.86 10.55
C PRO A 94 -8.32 -12.49 10.97
N ILE A 95 -9.00 -12.40 12.11
CA ILE A 95 -9.51 -11.13 12.65
C ILE A 95 -8.35 -10.22 13.07
N MET A 96 -7.38 -10.76 13.81
CA MET A 96 -6.21 -9.99 14.25
C MET A 96 -5.34 -9.54 13.08
N ALA A 97 -5.32 -10.28 11.96
CA ALA A 97 -4.63 -9.85 10.75
C ALA A 97 -5.19 -8.53 10.19
N VAL A 98 -6.44 -8.21 10.47
CA VAL A 98 -7.10 -6.94 10.10
C VAL A 98 -6.95 -5.91 11.22
N VAL A 99 -7.20 -6.29 12.47
CA VAL A 99 -7.20 -5.35 13.63
C VAL A 99 -5.86 -4.63 13.77
N TRP A 100 -4.73 -5.30 13.52
CA TRP A 100 -3.40 -4.69 13.64
C TRP A 100 -3.14 -3.52 12.69
N TRP A 101 -3.92 -3.37 11.62
CA TRP A 101 -3.83 -2.21 10.71
C TRP A 101 -4.34 -0.92 11.35
N PHE A 102 -5.21 -1.01 12.35
CA PHE A 102 -5.85 0.13 13.02
C PHE A 102 -5.14 0.56 14.31
N ILE A 103 -4.16 -0.21 14.78
CA ILE A 103 -3.38 0.13 15.97
C ILE A 103 -2.10 0.86 15.52
N PRO A 104 -1.97 2.19 15.71
CA PRO A 104 -0.93 3.00 15.06
C PRO A 104 0.48 2.47 15.25
N ILE A 105 0.86 2.14 16.50
CA ILE A 105 2.21 1.64 16.79
C ILE A 105 2.39 0.25 16.17
N ALA A 106 1.43 -0.67 16.36
CA ALA A 106 1.51 -2.03 15.85
C ALA A 106 1.49 -2.09 14.31
N ASN A 107 0.83 -1.13 13.66
CA ASN A 107 0.79 -1.01 12.20
C ASN A 107 2.20 -0.84 11.59
N LEU A 108 3.19 -0.38 12.34
CA LEU A 108 4.55 -0.24 11.82
C LEU A 108 5.28 -1.57 11.56
N TRP A 109 4.85 -2.67 12.18
CA TRP A 109 5.52 -3.98 11.99
C TRP A 109 4.57 -5.19 11.87
N LYS A 110 3.35 -5.13 12.44
CA LYS A 110 2.44 -6.28 12.43
C LYS A 110 1.99 -6.71 11.04
N PRO A 111 1.61 -5.81 10.12
CA PRO A 111 1.25 -6.20 8.76
C PRO A 111 2.41 -6.89 8.02
N TYR A 112 3.63 -6.39 8.19
CA TYR A 112 4.83 -7.06 7.68
C TYR A 112 5.00 -8.48 8.22
N TYR A 113 4.89 -8.63 9.55
CA TYR A 113 5.03 -9.93 10.20
C TYR A 113 3.99 -10.93 9.70
N ILE A 114 2.74 -10.49 9.58
CA ILE A 114 1.63 -11.32 9.07
C ILE A 114 1.85 -11.68 7.59
N ALA A 115 2.30 -10.73 6.77
CA ALA A 115 2.66 -11.03 5.38
C ALA A 115 3.76 -12.12 5.29
N GLN A 116 4.76 -12.10 6.18
CA GLN A 116 5.78 -13.14 6.26
C GLN A 116 5.20 -14.49 6.68
N GLN A 117 4.25 -14.51 7.62
CA GLN A 117 3.56 -15.74 8.02
C GLN A 117 2.78 -16.33 6.83
N ILE A 118 1.98 -15.50 6.16
CA ILE A 118 1.21 -15.91 4.99
C ILE A 118 2.16 -16.44 3.90
N TRP A 119 3.25 -15.74 3.60
CA TRP A 119 4.24 -16.15 2.62
C TRP A 119 4.83 -17.52 2.92
N LYS A 120 5.29 -17.71 4.15
CA LYS A 120 5.92 -18.96 4.57
C LYS A 120 4.95 -20.14 4.54
N ALA A 121 3.74 -19.96 5.10
CA ALA A 121 2.72 -20.99 5.18
C ALA A 121 2.06 -21.33 3.83
N SER A 122 2.08 -20.40 2.87
CA SER A 122 1.50 -20.60 1.55
C SER A 122 2.37 -21.43 0.61
N ARG A 123 3.67 -21.60 0.91
CA ARG A 123 4.59 -22.33 0.03
C ARG A 123 4.12 -23.76 -0.25
N PRO A 124 4.15 -24.22 -1.51
CA PRO A 124 3.72 -25.58 -1.87
C PRO A 124 4.55 -26.67 -1.19
N GLU A 125 5.84 -26.41 -0.92
CA GLU A 125 6.74 -27.36 -0.31
C GLU A 125 6.41 -27.65 1.17
N VAL A 126 5.64 -26.78 1.81
CA VAL A 126 5.25 -26.93 3.22
C VAL A 126 4.13 -27.95 3.33
N LYS A 127 4.47 -29.13 3.82
CA LYS A 127 3.48 -30.15 4.21
C LYS A 127 2.91 -29.75 5.57
N LEU A 128 1.65 -29.34 5.60
CA LEU A 128 0.99 -28.75 6.76
C LEU A 128 0.33 -29.72 7.77
N PRO A 129 0.26 -31.06 7.59
CA PRO A 129 -0.30 -31.93 8.64
C PRO A 129 0.40 -31.80 10.00
N GLU A 130 1.67 -31.38 10.04
CA GLU A 130 2.44 -31.19 11.27
C GLU A 130 2.37 -29.76 11.86
N GLY A 131 1.69 -28.83 11.21
CA GLY A 131 1.19 -27.56 11.76
C GLY A 131 2.18 -26.41 11.94
N VAL A 132 3.46 -26.65 12.21
CA VAL A 132 4.45 -25.58 12.52
C VAL A 132 5.66 -25.53 11.60
N GLU A 133 5.74 -26.42 10.61
CA GLU A 133 6.88 -26.51 9.70
C GLU A 133 7.12 -25.22 8.86
N TRP A 134 6.05 -24.43 8.65
CA TRP A 134 6.16 -23.15 7.98
C TRP A 134 7.15 -22.20 8.66
N LYS A 135 7.40 -22.34 9.97
CA LYS A 135 8.36 -21.50 10.70
C LYS A 135 9.79 -21.69 10.22
N LYS A 136 10.12 -22.89 9.73
CA LYS A 136 11.45 -23.23 9.19
C LYS A 136 11.70 -22.60 7.82
N MET A 137 10.65 -22.15 7.12
CA MET A 137 10.78 -21.56 5.79
C MET A 137 11.48 -20.20 5.85
N PRO A 138 12.34 -19.89 4.86
CA PRO A 138 13.04 -18.61 4.81
C PRO A 138 12.05 -17.45 4.63
N SER A 139 12.35 -16.32 5.28
CA SER A 139 11.61 -15.08 5.12
C SER A 139 11.82 -14.49 3.74
N SER A 140 10.80 -13.80 3.22
CA SER A 140 10.85 -13.17 1.91
C SER A 140 11.55 -11.80 1.98
N ASN A 141 12.63 -11.65 1.21
CA ASN A 141 13.28 -10.35 1.03
C ASN A 141 12.42 -9.36 0.24
N ILE A 142 11.51 -9.85 -0.62
CA ILE A 142 10.59 -9.00 -1.40
C ILE A 142 9.60 -8.33 -0.45
N ILE A 143 9.04 -9.07 0.51
CA ILE A 143 8.14 -8.51 1.54
C ILE A 143 8.89 -7.49 2.40
N LYS A 144 10.14 -7.76 2.77
CA LYS A 144 10.97 -6.80 3.53
C LYS A 144 11.18 -5.51 2.74
N LYS A 145 11.57 -5.61 1.47
CA LYS A 145 11.76 -4.44 0.59
C LYS A 145 10.47 -3.65 0.43
N TRP A 146 9.36 -4.33 0.11
CA TRP A 146 8.06 -3.70 0.03
C TRP A 146 7.73 -2.89 1.28
N TRP A 147 7.85 -3.51 2.45
CA TRP A 147 7.45 -2.88 3.70
C TRP A 147 8.33 -1.66 4.05
N ILE A 148 9.65 -1.81 3.92
CA ILE A 148 10.59 -0.69 4.17
C ILE A 148 10.31 0.47 3.21
N LEU A 149 10.16 0.21 1.92
CA LEU A 149 9.87 1.26 0.93
C LEU A 149 8.51 1.92 1.17
N SER A 150 7.50 1.17 1.62
CA SER A 150 6.21 1.74 2.01
C SER A 150 6.35 2.71 3.18
N LEU A 151 7.08 2.32 4.22
CA LEU A 151 7.32 3.20 5.39
C LEU A 151 8.14 4.43 4.99
N VAL A 152 9.21 4.27 4.21
CA VAL A 152 10.02 5.39 3.72
C VAL A 152 9.18 6.35 2.89
N SER A 153 8.32 5.84 2.00
CA SER A 153 7.44 6.66 1.19
C SER A 153 6.45 7.45 2.06
N ILE A 154 5.76 6.79 3.01
CA ILE A 154 4.74 7.43 3.85
C ILE A 154 5.37 8.49 4.76
N PHE A 155 6.38 8.12 5.54
CA PHE A 155 7.02 9.06 6.48
C PHE A 155 7.84 10.12 5.76
N GLY A 156 8.50 9.76 4.68
CA GLY A 156 9.27 10.70 3.88
C GLY A 156 8.40 11.78 3.25
N SER A 157 7.26 11.41 2.66
CA SER A 157 6.30 12.37 2.10
C SER A 157 5.71 13.28 3.18
N LEU A 158 5.38 12.73 4.36
CA LEU A 158 4.89 13.53 5.47
C LEU A 158 5.92 14.55 5.94
N VAL A 159 7.17 14.12 6.16
CA VAL A 159 8.26 15.02 6.58
C VAL A 159 8.55 16.06 5.49
N ALA A 160 8.59 15.64 4.24
CA ALA A 160 8.81 16.54 3.10
C ALA A 160 7.73 17.63 2.99
N GLY A 161 6.47 17.28 3.20
CA GLY A 161 5.36 18.23 3.23
C GLY A 161 5.48 19.24 4.37
N ILE A 162 5.78 18.75 5.59
CA ILE A 162 5.95 19.63 6.76
C ILE A 162 7.15 20.56 6.58
N VAL A 163 8.33 20.02 6.23
CA VAL A 163 9.55 20.82 6.07
C VAL A 163 9.43 21.78 4.90
N GLY A 164 8.80 21.36 3.80
CA GLY A 164 8.53 22.21 2.65
C GLY A 164 7.65 23.40 3.02
N GLY A 165 6.50 23.14 3.65
CA GLY A 165 5.58 24.19 4.07
C GLY A 165 6.17 25.17 5.08
N VAL A 166 6.78 24.66 6.18
CA VAL A 166 7.39 25.52 7.22
C VAL A 166 8.63 26.25 6.70
N GLY A 167 9.50 25.58 5.93
CA GLY A 167 10.72 26.17 5.42
C GLY A 167 10.47 27.37 4.50
N ILE A 168 9.48 27.25 3.59
CA ILE A 168 9.11 28.33 2.69
C ILE A 168 8.45 29.48 3.49
N SER A 169 7.52 29.19 4.40
CA SER A 169 6.84 30.21 5.19
C SER A 169 7.81 31.09 5.96
N GLN A 170 8.84 30.49 6.57
CA GLN A 170 9.88 31.24 7.29
C GLN A 170 10.77 32.07 6.37
N THR A 171 11.10 31.55 5.19
CA THR A 171 11.99 32.23 4.24
C THR A 171 11.32 33.47 3.62
N TYR A 172 10.03 33.38 3.33
CA TYR A 172 9.30 34.45 2.65
C TYR A 172 8.38 35.26 3.58
N ASN A 173 8.33 34.91 4.87
CA ASN A 173 7.46 35.55 5.86
C ASN A 173 5.98 35.55 5.43
N VAL A 174 5.54 34.47 4.80
CA VAL A 174 4.20 34.26 4.23
C VAL A 174 3.50 33.16 5.02
N ASP A 175 2.18 33.25 5.14
CA ASP A 175 1.37 32.23 5.80
C ASP A 175 1.50 30.86 5.06
N PRO A 176 1.70 29.72 5.74
CA PRO A 176 1.80 28.42 5.11
C PRO A 176 0.65 28.10 4.13
N GLU A 177 -0.58 28.51 4.43
CA GLU A 177 -1.73 28.35 3.54
C GLU A 177 -1.57 29.12 2.21
N GLN A 178 -0.91 30.27 2.23
CA GLN A 178 -0.68 31.07 1.02
C GLN A 178 0.44 30.51 0.13
N ILE A 179 1.30 29.64 0.66
CA ILE A 179 2.39 29.02 -0.09
C ILE A 179 1.86 27.92 -1.02
N GLU A 180 0.96 27.09 -0.50
CA GLU A 180 0.33 26.04 -1.32
C GLU A 180 -0.42 26.64 -2.53
N ASP A 181 -0.96 27.84 -2.37
CA ASP A 181 -1.67 28.56 -3.41
C ASP A 181 -0.74 29.31 -4.38
N SER A 182 0.57 29.38 -4.09
CA SER A 182 1.52 30.07 -4.99
C SER A 182 2.11 29.09 -6.02
N PRO A 183 2.31 29.52 -7.29
CA PRO A 183 2.92 28.67 -8.31
C PRO A 183 4.32 28.16 -7.91
N SER A 184 5.15 29.00 -7.32
CA SER A 184 6.49 28.62 -6.86
C SER A 184 6.47 27.64 -5.68
N GLY A 185 5.53 27.83 -4.74
CA GLY A 185 5.33 26.93 -3.61
C GLY A 185 4.90 25.53 -4.06
N THR A 186 3.91 25.45 -4.93
CA THR A 186 3.44 24.17 -5.51
C THR A 186 4.58 23.43 -6.24
N LEU A 187 5.37 24.12 -7.07
CA LEU A 187 6.50 23.51 -7.76
C LEU A 187 7.55 23.00 -6.78
N PHE A 188 7.86 23.74 -5.72
CA PHE A 188 8.81 23.32 -4.70
C PHE A 188 8.32 22.07 -3.95
N ILE A 189 7.06 22.08 -3.50
CA ILE A 189 6.46 20.93 -2.80
C ILE A 189 6.51 19.67 -3.70
N ASN A 190 6.12 19.80 -4.97
CA ASN A 190 6.18 18.71 -5.92
C ASN A 190 7.62 18.20 -6.13
N MET A 191 8.61 19.09 -6.23
CA MET A 191 10.02 18.73 -6.38
C MET A 191 10.53 17.90 -5.20
N VAL A 192 10.09 18.21 -3.98
CA VAL A 192 10.48 17.48 -2.76
C VAL A 192 9.72 16.16 -2.63
N THR A 193 8.47 16.08 -3.07
CA THR A 193 7.63 14.88 -2.92
C THR A 193 7.82 13.84 -4.02
N ILE A 194 8.27 14.24 -5.24
CA ILE A 194 8.51 13.31 -6.37
C ILE A 194 9.40 12.11 -6.02
N PRO A 195 10.53 12.24 -5.28
CA PRO A 195 11.34 11.08 -4.90
C PRO A 195 10.53 10.04 -4.11
N PHE A 196 9.65 10.47 -3.21
CA PHE A 196 8.82 9.58 -2.40
C PHE A 196 7.69 8.95 -3.21
N LEU A 197 7.17 9.65 -4.24
CA LEU A 197 6.27 9.07 -5.21
C LEU A 197 6.94 7.93 -5.99
N ILE A 198 8.17 8.11 -6.45
CA ILE A 198 8.93 7.06 -7.14
C ILE A 198 9.14 5.85 -6.22
N ILE A 199 9.53 6.09 -4.96
CA ILE A 199 9.70 5.02 -3.94
C ILE A 199 8.37 4.29 -3.72
N SER A 200 7.25 5.01 -3.65
CA SER A 200 5.91 4.43 -3.51
C SER A 200 5.56 3.52 -4.69
N ILE A 201 5.81 3.95 -5.92
CA ILE A 201 5.58 3.15 -7.12
C ILE A 201 6.39 1.84 -7.07
N ILE A 202 7.67 1.92 -6.72
CA ILE A 202 8.54 0.73 -6.58
C ILE A 202 7.98 -0.21 -5.49
N SER A 203 7.54 0.36 -4.36
CA SER A 203 6.91 -0.40 -3.28
C SER A 203 5.66 -1.14 -3.75
N ILE A 204 4.77 -0.47 -4.49
CA ILE A 204 3.55 -1.07 -5.05
C ILE A 204 3.91 -2.22 -6.01
N ILE A 205 4.94 -2.09 -6.83
CA ILE A 205 5.40 -3.17 -7.72
C ILE A 205 5.83 -4.41 -6.92
N PHE A 206 6.56 -4.23 -5.83
CA PHE A 206 6.91 -5.35 -4.96
C PHE A 206 5.68 -5.96 -4.28
N PHE A 207 4.74 -5.14 -3.82
CA PHE A 207 3.49 -5.63 -3.25
C PHE A 207 2.70 -6.49 -4.23
N ILE A 208 2.53 -6.02 -5.48
CA ILE A 208 1.85 -6.77 -6.55
C ILE A 208 2.53 -8.13 -6.79
N ARG A 209 3.86 -8.18 -6.81
CA ARG A 209 4.60 -9.45 -6.96
C ARG A 209 4.32 -10.40 -5.81
N VAL A 210 4.30 -9.91 -4.57
CA VAL A 210 4.03 -10.71 -3.36
C VAL A 210 2.62 -11.30 -3.40
N ILE A 211 1.59 -10.48 -3.62
CA ILE A 211 0.20 -10.95 -3.59
C ILE A 211 -0.11 -11.92 -4.74
N LYS A 212 0.44 -11.70 -5.94
CA LYS A 212 0.32 -12.63 -7.07
C LYS A 212 0.99 -13.97 -6.76
N GLN A 213 2.19 -13.97 -6.20
CA GLN A 213 2.90 -15.19 -5.84
C GLN A 213 2.15 -16.00 -4.78
N ILE A 214 1.64 -15.34 -3.74
CA ILE A 214 0.84 -15.99 -2.69
C ILE A 214 -0.46 -16.54 -3.29
N SER A 215 -1.15 -15.78 -4.15
CA SER A 215 -2.37 -16.22 -4.80
C SER A 215 -2.15 -17.48 -5.65
N ASN A 216 -1.05 -17.52 -6.41
CA ASN A 216 -0.67 -18.69 -7.18
C ASN A 216 -0.38 -19.91 -6.28
N TRP A 217 0.33 -19.75 -5.17
CA TRP A 217 0.57 -20.83 -4.23
C TRP A 217 -0.69 -21.35 -3.56
N HIS A 218 -1.63 -20.44 -3.23
CA HIS A 218 -2.93 -20.86 -2.71
C HIS A 218 -3.72 -21.68 -3.72
N TYR A 219 -3.66 -21.30 -5.00
CA TYR A 219 -4.27 -22.08 -6.08
C TYR A 219 -3.64 -23.47 -6.18
N LEU A 220 -2.29 -23.56 -6.22
CA LEU A 220 -1.58 -24.85 -6.26
C LEU A 220 -1.88 -25.76 -5.06
N LYS A 221 -2.11 -25.19 -3.88
CA LYS A 221 -2.51 -25.98 -2.68
C LYS A 221 -3.98 -26.37 -2.69
N SER A 222 -4.80 -25.80 -3.55
CA SER A 222 -6.22 -26.08 -3.65
C SER A 222 -6.56 -27.14 -4.71
N ILE A 223 -5.61 -27.59 -5.51
CA ILE A 223 -5.73 -28.69 -6.48
C ILE A 223 -5.04 -29.95 -5.97
#